data_a0bc20b3fde8a766cd625409bd534226
#
_entry.id   a0bc20b3fde8a766cd625409bd534226
#
_cell.length_a   1.000
_cell.length_b   1.000
_cell.length_c   1.000
_cell.angle_alpha   90.00
_cell.angle_beta   90.00
_cell.angle_gamma   90.00
#
_symmetry.space_group_name_H-M   'P 1'
#
loop_
_entity.id
_entity.type
_entity.pdbx_description
1 polymer ?
#
loop_
_entity_poly.entity_id
_entity_poly.type
_entity_poly.pdbx_seq_one_letter_code
_entity_poly.pdbx_strand_id
1 'polypeptide(L)'
;MTSLSISKKTVLKQVVVTVVAVLVAVGLPQLLHVAGRAAGVDAKLGEMLLPMHIPVLLAGFLGGPIAGLAAGIISPILSYALSGMPTQMMLPYILIEVVTYGFAAGMLKNANMNVTLKVLACQMAGRIVRAIAILICGTVASSVILDSIKVGAVGIVLQLILVPLILYRVEGKKSAE
;
A
#
# COMPACT_ATOMS: atom_id res chain seq x y z
N MET A 1 26.72 -1.33 23.96
CA MET A 1 25.71 -1.94 23.08
C MET A 1 24.40 -1.98 23.83
N THR A 2 23.52 -1.00 23.66
CA THR A 2 22.19 -0.95 24.29
C THR A 2 21.29 -1.91 23.50
N SER A 3 20.93 -3.06 24.10
CA SER A 3 19.93 -3.95 23.52
C SER A 3 18.59 -3.22 23.50
N LEU A 4 18.10 -2.87 22.34
CA LEU A 4 16.75 -2.36 22.12
C LEU A 4 15.77 -3.53 22.42
N SER A 5 15.38 -3.67 23.68
CA SER A 5 14.32 -4.60 24.09
C SER A 5 12.99 -4.08 23.55
N ILE A 6 12.59 -4.56 22.38
CA ILE A 6 11.27 -4.25 21.81
C ILE A 6 10.22 -4.91 22.69
N SER A 7 9.32 -4.11 23.25
CA SER A 7 8.24 -4.61 24.11
C SER A 7 7.37 -5.65 23.36
N LYS A 8 7.02 -6.76 24.03
CA LYS A 8 6.10 -7.78 23.49
C LYS A 8 4.78 -7.18 22.96
N LYS A 9 4.27 -6.13 23.63
CA LYS A 9 3.07 -5.39 23.18
C LYS A 9 3.28 -4.70 21.85
N THR A 10 4.47 -4.15 21.60
CA THR A 10 4.80 -3.51 20.31
C THR A 10 4.87 -4.52 19.19
N VAL A 11 5.52 -5.67 19.42
CA VAL A 11 5.60 -6.76 18.45
C VAL A 11 4.21 -7.30 18.12
N LEU A 12 3.40 -7.59 19.13
CA LEU A 12 2.03 -8.08 18.93
C LEU A 12 1.19 -7.07 18.10
N LYS A 13 1.29 -5.78 18.41
CA LYS A 13 0.61 -4.73 17.64
C LYS A 13 1.05 -4.73 16.17
N GLN A 14 2.36 -4.84 15.91
CA GLN A 14 2.89 -4.88 14.54
C GLN A 14 2.37 -6.10 13.78
N VAL A 15 2.38 -7.27 14.40
CA VAL A 15 1.87 -8.51 13.81
C VAL A 15 0.38 -8.39 13.48
N VAL A 16 -0.44 -7.96 14.43
CA VAL A 16 -1.89 -7.80 14.22
C VAL A 16 -2.18 -6.81 13.09
N VAL A 17 -1.53 -5.65 13.12
CA VAL A 17 -1.70 -4.62 12.08
C VAL A 17 -1.28 -5.16 10.71
N THR A 18 -0.16 -5.89 10.63
CA THR A 18 0.30 -6.50 9.37
C THR A 18 -0.69 -7.54 8.86
N VAL A 19 -1.15 -8.45 9.71
CA VAL A 19 -2.11 -9.50 9.31
C VAL A 19 -3.41 -8.89 8.80
N VAL A 20 -3.99 -7.95 9.54
CA VAL A 20 -5.22 -7.27 9.12
C VAL A 20 -5.01 -6.52 7.80
N ALA A 21 -3.90 -5.80 7.66
CA ALA A 21 -3.59 -5.07 6.44
C ALA A 21 -3.43 -6.01 5.24
N VAL A 22 -2.76 -7.15 5.39
CA VAL A 22 -2.60 -8.15 4.32
C VAL A 22 -3.96 -8.73 3.92
N LEU A 23 -4.79 -9.11 4.88
CA LEU A 23 -6.14 -9.64 4.61
C LEU A 23 -6.99 -8.64 3.81
N VAL A 24 -6.97 -7.38 4.21
CA VAL A 24 -7.71 -6.32 3.51
C VAL A 24 -7.07 -6.00 2.15
N ALA A 25 -5.73 -5.93 2.07
CA ALA A 25 -5.00 -5.63 0.83
C ALA A 25 -5.18 -6.70 -0.25
N VAL A 26 -5.39 -7.95 0.15
CA VAL A 26 -5.67 -9.07 -0.77
C VAL A 26 -7.18 -9.17 -1.03
N GLY A 27 -8.02 -9.04 -0.01
CA GLY A 27 -9.46 -9.20 -0.13
C GLY A 27 -10.15 -8.10 -0.95
N LEU A 28 -9.77 -6.83 -0.76
CA LEU A 28 -10.39 -5.72 -1.49
C LEU A 28 -10.23 -5.82 -3.01
N PRO A 29 -9.04 -6.08 -3.58
CA PRO A 29 -8.90 -6.30 -5.02
C PRO A 29 -9.76 -7.44 -5.53
N GLN A 30 -9.85 -8.56 -4.80
CA GLN A 30 -10.67 -9.70 -5.20
C GLN A 30 -12.15 -9.33 -5.28
N LEU A 31 -12.67 -8.62 -4.27
CA LEU A 31 -14.06 -8.13 -4.28
C LEU A 31 -14.31 -7.19 -5.46
N LEU A 32 -13.36 -6.28 -5.76
CA LEU A 32 -13.49 -5.35 -6.89
C LEU A 32 -13.42 -6.08 -8.24
N HIS A 33 -12.60 -7.13 -8.36
CA HIS A 33 -12.58 -7.94 -9.57
C HIS A 33 -13.88 -8.72 -9.79
N VAL A 34 -14.49 -9.25 -8.72
CA VAL A 34 -15.80 -9.91 -8.80
C VAL A 34 -16.87 -8.89 -9.19
N ALA A 35 -16.90 -7.73 -8.52
CA ALA A 35 -17.85 -6.65 -8.82
C ALA A 35 -17.65 -6.09 -10.24
N GLY A 36 -16.40 -5.91 -10.68
CA GLY A 36 -16.08 -5.42 -12.03
C GLY A 36 -16.53 -6.37 -13.12
N ARG A 37 -16.36 -7.69 -12.93
CA ARG A 37 -16.88 -8.70 -13.86
C ARG A 37 -18.40 -8.67 -13.92
N ALA A 38 -19.07 -8.57 -12.79
CA ALA A 38 -20.53 -8.46 -12.73
C ALA A 38 -21.06 -7.19 -13.41
N ALA A 39 -20.28 -6.09 -13.39
CA ALA A 39 -20.61 -4.81 -14.02
C ALA A 39 -20.10 -4.66 -15.47
N GLY A 40 -19.42 -5.68 -16.03
CA GLY A 40 -18.88 -5.64 -17.41
C GLY A 40 -17.66 -4.73 -17.59
N VAL A 41 -16.98 -4.30 -16.52
CA VAL A 41 -15.79 -3.42 -16.55
C VAL A 41 -14.48 -4.12 -16.19
N ASP A 42 -14.53 -5.43 -15.94
CA ASP A 42 -13.38 -6.30 -15.68
C ASP A 42 -12.35 -5.79 -14.64
N ALA A 43 -11.06 -6.06 -14.93
CA ALA A 43 -9.94 -5.73 -14.06
C ALA A 43 -9.69 -4.20 -13.91
N LYS A 44 -10.27 -3.36 -14.76
CA LYS A 44 -10.04 -1.91 -14.76
C LYS A 44 -10.39 -1.23 -13.43
N LEU A 45 -11.41 -1.72 -12.72
CA LEU A 45 -11.75 -1.19 -11.40
C LEU A 45 -10.61 -1.39 -10.39
N GLY A 46 -9.96 -2.52 -10.39
CA GLY A 46 -8.82 -2.80 -9.52
C GLY A 46 -7.62 -1.91 -9.83
N GLU A 47 -7.34 -1.70 -11.12
CA GLU A 47 -6.24 -0.83 -11.56
C GLU A 47 -6.51 0.65 -11.25
N MET A 48 -7.76 1.11 -11.42
CA MET A 48 -8.16 2.50 -11.16
C MET A 48 -8.13 2.84 -9.66
N LEU A 49 -8.64 1.98 -8.81
CA LEU A 49 -8.85 2.26 -7.39
C LEU A 49 -7.63 1.97 -6.53
N LEU A 50 -6.66 1.19 -7.03
CA LEU A 50 -5.44 0.82 -6.30
C LEU A 50 -5.72 0.32 -4.87
N PRO A 51 -6.66 -0.62 -4.67
CA PRO A 51 -7.22 -0.93 -3.36
C PRO A 51 -6.21 -1.55 -2.40
N MET A 52 -5.18 -2.23 -2.91
CA MET A 52 -4.11 -2.84 -2.13
C MET A 52 -3.22 -1.80 -1.41
N HIS A 53 -3.08 -0.59 -1.97
CA HIS A 53 -2.17 0.43 -1.45
C HIS A 53 -2.66 1.04 -0.14
N ILE A 54 -3.98 1.22 0.03
CA ILE A 54 -4.57 1.82 1.25
C ILE A 54 -4.22 1.02 2.52
N PRO A 55 -4.48 -0.30 2.59
CA PRO A 55 -4.14 -1.09 3.77
C PRO A 55 -2.63 -1.11 4.07
N VAL A 56 -1.78 -1.12 3.05
CA VAL A 56 -0.32 -1.12 3.22
C VAL A 56 0.18 0.22 3.78
N LEU A 57 -0.34 1.35 3.29
CA LEU A 57 -0.06 2.67 3.87
C LEU A 57 -0.49 2.72 5.35
N LEU A 58 -1.69 2.23 5.66
CA LEU A 58 -2.20 2.14 7.02
C LEU A 58 -1.35 1.23 7.91
N ALA A 59 -0.85 0.10 7.38
CA ALA A 59 0.08 -0.75 8.11
C ALA A 59 1.35 0.00 8.51
N GLY A 60 1.92 0.80 7.61
CA GLY A 60 3.06 1.66 7.91
C GLY A 60 2.74 2.71 8.98
N PHE A 61 1.69 3.50 8.79
CA PHE A 61 1.33 4.56 9.73
C PHE A 61 0.93 4.04 11.12
N LEU A 62 0.22 2.92 11.22
CA LEU A 62 -0.25 2.36 12.50
C LEU A 62 0.78 1.45 13.17
N GLY A 63 1.41 0.57 12.38
CA GLY A 63 2.35 -0.46 12.86
C GLY A 63 3.83 -0.05 12.81
N GLY A 64 4.19 0.97 12.03
CA GLY A 64 5.57 1.40 11.80
C GLY A 64 6.23 0.73 10.59
N PRO A 65 7.52 1.03 10.33
CA PRO A 65 8.19 0.65 9.08
C PRO A 65 8.26 -0.86 8.84
N ILE A 66 8.46 -1.65 9.89
CA ILE A 66 8.50 -3.12 9.77
C ILE A 66 7.14 -3.69 9.35
N ALA A 67 6.04 -3.21 9.96
CA ALA A 67 4.69 -3.64 9.61
C ALA A 67 4.31 -3.23 8.18
N GLY A 68 4.64 -2.01 7.78
CA GLY A 68 4.42 -1.51 6.43
C GLY A 68 5.21 -2.29 5.37
N LEU A 69 6.50 -2.55 5.65
CA LEU A 69 7.36 -3.36 4.78
C LEU A 69 6.84 -4.78 4.64
N ALA A 70 6.51 -5.45 5.74
CA ALA A 70 5.98 -6.81 5.74
C ALA A 70 4.65 -6.90 4.98
N ALA A 71 3.71 -5.97 5.23
CA ALA A 71 2.45 -5.90 4.48
C ALA A 71 2.69 -5.66 2.99
N GLY A 72 3.64 -4.76 2.65
CA GLY A 72 4.00 -4.45 1.28
C GLY A 72 4.61 -5.63 0.51
N ILE A 73 5.36 -6.49 1.17
CA ILE A 73 5.93 -7.70 0.57
C ILE A 73 4.85 -8.79 0.42
N ILE A 74 4.14 -9.09 1.50
CA ILE A 74 3.23 -10.24 1.54
C ILE A 74 2.01 -10.03 0.64
N SER A 75 1.45 -8.81 0.62
CA SER A 75 0.17 -8.57 -0.07
C SER A 75 0.22 -8.81 -1.58
N PRO A 76 1.18 -8.28 -2.37
CA PRO A 76 1.24 -8.53 -3.81
C PRO A 76 1.54 -10.00 -4.14
N ILE A 77 2.42 -10.64 -3.35
CA ILE A 77 2.78 -12.05 -3.54
C ILE A 77 1.56 -12.94 -3.29
N LEU A 78 0.86 -12.72 -2.19
CA LEU A 78 -0.33 -13.50 -1.83
C LEU A 78 -1.48 -13.24 -2.81
N SER A 79 -1.67 -11.99 -3.25
CA SER A 79 -2.67 -11.66 -4.27
C SER A 79 -2.37 -12.37 -5.59
N TYR A 80 -1.11 -12.38 -6.03
CA TYR A 80 -0.68 -13.11 -7.21
C TYR A 80 -0.93 -14.61 -7.08
N ALA A 81 -0.56 -15.21 -5.96
CA ALA A 81 -0.74 -16.63 -5.72
C ALA A 81 -2.23 -17.07 -5.72
N LEU A 82 -3.14 -16.20 -5.27
CA LEU A 82 -4.57 -16.51 -5.18
C LEU A 82 -5.37 -16.21 -6.46
N SER A 83 -4.95 -15.20 -7.22
CA SER A 83 -5.76 -14.69 -8.35
C SER A 83 -4.99 -14.50 -9.66
N GLY A 84 -3.67 -14.72 -9.66
CA GLY A 84 -2.82 -14.37 -10.79
C GLY A 84 -2.63 -12.85 -11.01
N MET A 85 -3.14 -12.03 -10.10
CA MET A 85 -3.05 -10.57 -10.20
C MET A 85 -2.23 -9.98 -9.03
N PRO A 86 -1.32 -9.04 -9.29
CA PRO A 86 -0.93 -8.48 -10.59
C PRO A 86 -0.29 -9.52 -11.51
N THR A 87 -0.25 -9.27 -12.82
CA THR A 87 0.38 -10.21 -13.76
C THR A 87 1.84 -10.47 -13.39
N GLN A 88 2.37 -11.65 -13.74
CA GLN A 88 3.75 -12.04 -13.43
C GLN A 88 4.78 -10.98 -13.86
N MET A 89 4.57 -10.37 -15.03
CA MET A 89 5.45 -9.32 -15.56
C MET A 89 5.40 -8.03 -14.72
N MET A 90 4.25 -7.69 -14.15
CA MET A 90 4.05 -6.48 -13.34
C MET A 90 4.33 -6.68 -11.86
N LEU A 91 4.33 -7.92 -11.38
CA LEU A 91 4.51 -8.25 -9.96
C LEU A 91 5.76 -7.60 -9.33
N PRO A 92 6.97 -7.68 -9.91
CA PRO A 92 8.16 -7.08 -9.28
C PRO A 92 8.05 -5.57 -9.14
N TYR A 93 7.44 -4.89 -10.11
CA TYR A 93 7.29 -3.43 -10.10
C TYR A 93 6.23 -2.95 -9.09
N ILE A 94 5.12 -3.68 -8.99
CA ILE A 94 4.08 -3.40 -7.99
C ILE A 94 4.59 -3.73 -6.58
N LEU A 95 5.35 -4.81 -6.43
CA LEU A 95 5.95 -5.19 -5.17
C LEU A 95 6.89 -4.09 -4.66
N ILE A 96 7.82 -3.61 -5.48
CA ILE A 96 8.74 -2.52 -5.11
C ILE A 96 7.97 -1.25 -4.75
N GLU A 97 6.94 -0.88 -5.53
CA GLU A 97 6.10 0.29 -5.27
C GLU A 97 5.40 0.18 -3.91
N VAL A 98 4.70 -0.93 -3.67
CA VAL A 98 3.88 -1.14 -2.46
C VAL A 98 4.75 -1.29 -1.21
N VAL A 99 5.90 -1.96 -1.32
CA VAL A 99 6.91 -2.05 -0.25
C VAL A 99 7.40 -0.65 0.12
N THR A 100 7.72 0.18 -0.87
CA THR A 100 8.17 1.56 -0.64
C THR A 100 7.09 2.38 0.05
N TYR A 101 5.83 2.24 -0.34
CA TYR A 101 4.69 2.93 0.31
C TYR A 101 4.59 2.55 1.79
N GLY A 102 4.59 1.26 2.11
CA GLY A 102 4.45 0.79 3.48
C GLY A 102 5.62 1.19 4.36
N PHE A 103 6.85 1.06 3.85
CA PHE A 103 8.06 1.45 4.56
C PHE A 103 8.12 2.96 4.79
N ALA A 104 7.91 3.77 3.74
CA ALA A 104 7.90 5.23 3.84
C ALA A 104 6.81 5.74 4.80
N ALA A 105 5.61 5.16 4.76
CA ALA A 105 4.53 5.49 5.69
C ALA A 105 4.95 5.24 7.14
N GLY A 106 5.64 4.13 7.40
CA GLY A 106 6.16 3.81 8.72
C GLY A 106 7.25 4.76 9.18
N MET A 107 8.15 5.18 8.29
CA MET A 107 9.20 6.17 8.58
C MET A 107 8.61 7.55 8.86
N LEU A 108 7.60 7.96 8.11
CA LEU A 108 6.93 9.25 8.25
C LEU A 108 5.87 9.29 9.36
N LYS A 109 5.61 8.15 10.04
CA LYS A 109 4.58 8.04 11.07
C LYS A 109 4.66 9.18 12.11
N ASN A 110 5.85 9.40 12.66
CA ASN A 110 6.10 10.37 13.73
C ASN A 110 6.60 11.73 13.21
N ALA A 111 6.67 11.94 11.89
CA ALA A 111 7.09 13.22 11.33
C ALA A 111 6.07 14.32 11.67
N ASN A 112 6.57 15.52 11.93
CA ASN A 112 5.72 16.69 12.19
C ASN A 112 5.23 17.29 10.86
N MET A 113 4.32 16.58 10.19
CA MET A 113 3.75 16.93 8.89
C MET A 113 2.26 16.61 8.88
N ASN A 114 1.51 17.33 8.04
CA ASN A 114 0.11 16.99 7.77
C ASN A 114 0.02 15.57 7.16
N VAL A 115 -0.97 14.79 7.61
CA VAL A 115 -1.14 13.38 7.20
C VAL A 115 -1.28 13.24 5.68
N THR A 116 -2.03 14.14 5.03
CA THR A 116 -2.20 14.14 3.57
C THR A 116 -0.86 14.34 2.85
N LEU A 117 0.00 15.23 3.37
CA LEU A 117 1.36 15.41 2.82
C LEU A 117 2.24 14.19 3.03
N LYS A 118 2.11 13.48 4.17
CA LYS A 118 2.79 12.20 4.39
C LYS A 118 2.37 11.16 3.35
N VAL A 119 1.06 11.03 3.10
CA VAL A 119 0.53 10.10 2.09
C VAL A 119 1.05 10.46 0.71
N LEU A 120 1.01 11.74 0.33
CA LEU A 120 1.55 12.21 -0.94
C LEU A 120 3.04 11.89 -1.09
N ALA A 121 3.83 12.13 -0.05
CA ALA A 121 5.27 11.79 -0.06
C ALA A 121 5.51 10.29 -0.24
N CYS A 122 4.73 9.43 0.43
CA CYS A 122 4.79 7.98 0.23
C CYS A 122 4.46 7.59 -1.21
N GLN A 123 3.40 8.16 -1.78
CA GLN A 123 2.99 7.90 -3.17
C GLN A 123 4.06 8.32 -4.17
N MET A 124 4.63 9.51 -3.99
CA MET A 124 5.72 9.98 -4.84
C MET A 124 6.94 9.07 -4.76
N ALA A 125 7.37 8.71 -3.54
CA ALA A 125 8.51 7.82 -3.33
C ALA A 125 8.32 6.46 -4.05
N GLY A 126 7.20 5.78 -3.83
CA GLY A 126 6.96 4.47 -4.44
C GLY A 126 6.85 4.53 -5.97
N ARG A 127 6.20 5.57 -6.53
CA ARG A 127 6.11 5.74 -7.97
C ARG A 127 7.44 6.07 -8.62
N ILE A 128 8.27 6.88 -7.98
CA ILE A 128 9.63 7.17 -8.45
C ILE A 128 10.46 5.88 -8.46
N VAL A 129 10.45 5.12 -7.36
CA VAL A 129 11.20 3.85 -7.26
C VAL A 129 10.72 2.85 -8.31
N ARG A 130 9.41 2.72 -8.51
CA ARG A 130 8.84 1.87 -9.57
C ARG A 130 9.27 2.33 -10.97
N ALA A 131 9.20 3.64 -11.25
CA ALA A 131 9.60 4.18 -12.55
C ALA A 131 11.10 3.89 -12.83
N ILE A 132 11.96 4.10 -11.84
CA ILE A 132 13.38 3.77 -11.93
C ILE A 132 13.57 2.27 -12.21
N ALA A 133 12.86 1.39 -11.50
CA ALA A 133 12.93 -0.05 -11.70
C ALA A 133 12.50 -0.45 -13.14
N ILE A 134 11.43 0.15 -13.67
CA ILE A 134 10.98 -0.07 -15.05
C ILE A 134 12.06 0.34 -16.06
N LEU A 135 12.66 1.51 -15.87
CA LEU A 135 13.69 2.03 -16.79
C LEU A 135 14.98 1.21 -16.74
N ILE A 136 15.37 0.70 -15.56
CA ILE A 136 16.60 -0.10 -15.42
C ILE A 136 16.39 -1.52 -15.95
N CYS A 137 15.28 -2.17 -15.61
CA CYS A 137 15.04 -3.57 -15.99
C CYS A 137 14.62 -3.73 -17.44
N GLY A 138 13.94 -2.74 -18.04
CA GLY A 138 13.55 -2.72 -19.44
C GLY A 138 12.61 -3.86 -19.89
N THR A 139 12.02 -4.62 -18.94
CA THR A 139 11.16 -5.78 -19.25
C THR A 139 9.73 -5.39 -19.63
N VAL A 140 9.33 -4.15 -19.35
CA VAL A 140 8.05 -3.55 -19.75
C VAL A 140 8.29 -2.23 -20.47
N ALA A 141 7.35 -1.82 -21.31
CA ALA A 141 7.45 -0.56 -22.03
C ALA A 141 7.45 0.63 -21.07
N SER A 142 8.28 1.64 -21.33
CA SER A 142 8.34 2.86 -20.52
C SER A 142 7.02 3.65 -20.48
N SER A 143 6.18 3.52 -21.50
CA SER A 143 4.82 4.10 -21.51
C SER A 143 3.96 3.67 -20.32
N VAL A 144 4.20 2.46 -19.78
CA VAL A 144 3.51 1.92 -18.60
C VAL A 144 3.65 2.85 -17.39
N ILE A 145 4.72 3.65 -17.30
CA ILE A 145 4.91 4.63 -16.22
C ILE A 145 3.78 5.67 -16.25
N LEU A 146 3.57 6.29 -17.41
CA LEU A 146 2.53 7.31 -17.57
C LEU A 146 1.12 6.71 -17.54
N ASP A 147 0.93 5.56 -18.14
CA ASP A 147 -0.36 4.87 -18.18
C ASP A 147 -0.81 4.47 -16.77
N SER A 148 0.10 3.98 -15.93
CA SER A 148 -0.21 3.64 -14.54
C SER A 148 -0.60 4.86 -13.70
N ILE A 149 -0.05 6.04 -13.99
CA ILE A 149 -0.45 7.29 -13.33
C ILE A 149 -1.85 7.71 -13.77
N LYS A 150 -2.12 7.70 -15.09
CA LYS A 150 -3.42 8.08 -15.64
C LYS A 150 -4.54 7.17 -15.14
N VAL A 151 -4.34 5.86 -15.26
CA VAL A 151 -5.33 4.86 -14.84
C VAL A 151 -5.52 4.91 -13.32
N GLY A 152 -4.45 4.99 -12.55
CA GLY A 152 -4.49 5.03 -11.09
C GLY A 152 -4.85 6.38 -10.47
N ALA A 153 -5.13 7.43 -11.26
CA ALA A 153 -5.37 8.79 -10.75
C ALA A 153 -6.51 8.84 -9.72
N VAL A 154 -7.61 8.12 -9.97
CA VAL A 154 -8.74 8.02 -9.04
C VAL A 154 -8.30 7.38 -7.71
N GLY A 155 -7.52 6.30 -7.76
CA GLY A 155 -6.98 5.64 -6.59
C GLY A 155 -6.03 6.52 -5.79
N ILE A 156 -5.21 7.34 -6.46
CA ILE A 156 -4.33 8.33 -5.82
C ILE A 156 -5.17 9.32 -4.99
N VAL A 157 -6.21 9.90 -5.58
CA VAL A 157 -7.10 10.84 -4.89
C VAL A 157 -7.82 10.17 -3.74
N LEU A 158 -8.34 8.96 -3.94
CA LEU A 158 -8.98 8.18 -2.87
C LEU A 158 -8.04 7.95 -1.69
N GLN A 159 -6.79 7.61 -1.93
CA GLN A 159 -5.79 7.41 -0.87
C GLN A 159 -5.51 8.70 -0.09
N LEU A 160 -5.43 9.85 -0.77
CA LEU A 160 -5.22 11.16 -0.14
C LEU A 160 -6.39 11.59 0.75
N ILE A 161 -7.58 11.04 0.54
CA ILE A 161 -8.78 11.31 1.34
C ILE A 161 -8.97 10.23 2.42
N LEU A 162 -9.00 8.96 2.00
CA LEU A 162 -9.38 7.86 2.89
C LEU A 162 -8.31 7.54 3.95
N VAL A 163 -7.02 7.59 3.60
CA VAL A 163 -5.96 7.28 4.56
C VAL A 163 -5.93 8.29 5.71
N PRO A 164 -5.93 9.62 5.48
CA PRO A 164 -6.05 10.59 6.57
C PRO A 164 -7.34 10.42 7.37
N LEU A 165 -8.48 10.24 6.71
CA LEU A 165 -9.77 10.07 7.38
C LEU A 165 -9.77 8.88 8.36
N ILE A 166 -9.23 7.73 7.92
CA ILE A 166 -9.12 6.53 8.75
C ILE A 166 -8.16 6.77 9.92
N LEU A 167 -7.01 7.38 9.67
CA LEU A 167 -6.03 7.67 10.72
C LEU A 167 -6.60 8.61 11.78
N TYR A 168 -7.28 9.70 11.40
CA TYR A 168 -7.96 10.60 12.34
C TYR A 168 -9.02 9.88 13.17
N ARG A 169 -9.78 8.96 12.57
CA ARG A 169 -10.78 8.18 13.34
C ARG A 169 -10.14 7.21 14.32
N VAL A 170 -9.03 6.58 13.95
CA VAL A 170 -8.32 5.63 14.80
C VAL A 170 -7.56 6.35 15.93
N GLU A 171 -6.94 7.49 15.65
CA GLU A 171 -6.20 8.28 16.64
C GLU A 171 -7.13 9.04 17.57
N GLY A 172 -8.23 9.61 17.07
CA GLY A 172 -9.23 10.31 17.89
C GLY A 172 -9.91 9.41 18.92
N LYS A 173 -10.09 8.12 18.64
CA LYS A 173 -10.55 7.14 19.63
C LYS A 173 -9.55 6.90 20.76
N LYS A 174 -8.24 6.97 20.48
CA LYS A 174 -7.20 6.79 21.51
C LYS A 174 -7.04 7.96 22.44
N SER A 175 -7.48 9.16 22.05
CA SER A 175 -7.44 10.35 22.89
C SER A 175 -8.68 10.48 23.76
N ALA A 176 -9.69 9.62 23.57
CA ALA A 176 -10.96 9.62 24.31
C ALA A 176 -11.06 8.48 25.35
N GLU A 177 -10.10 7.55 25.37
CA GLU A 177 -9.92 6.50 26.39
C GLU A 177 -8.76 6.88 27.35
#